data_7c93f9130e53087dae2713623bbe1f3a
#
_entry.id   7c93f9130e53087dae2713623bbe1f3a
#
_cell.length_a   1.000
_cell.length_b   1.000
_cell.length_c   1.000
_cell.angle_alpha   90.00
_cell.angle_beta   90.00
_cell.angle_gamma   90.00
#
_symmetry.space_group_name_H-M   'P 1'
#
loop_
_entity.id
_entity.type
_entity.pdbx_description
1 polymer ?
#
loop_
_entity_poly.entity_id
_entity_poly.type
_entity_poly.pdbx_seq_one_letter_code
_entity_poly.pdbx_strand_id
1 'polypeptide(L)'
;MKKVILFLMLILSSLSFAAKKLYVGTNAEFAPYEYLENGKMVGFDIELMDAIGEELGYEIVWSNMSFDGLLPALQMKKIDAVIAGMSQTPERQKAVTFSMPYLLFSSDEHYVIVNEESSYVKKEELNGKKIGVQIGTMQEEFAKDLGGLPQLYNSWTGALMDLQQNKIDAVIIADVSGEEYLKTMKGIKKIDVVEENFPGASIALRKGETEL
;
A
#
# COMPACT_ATOMS: atom_id res chain seq x y z
N MET A 1 53.14 -5.54 30.03
CA MET A 1 52.74 -4.51 29.09
C MET A 1 52.09 -5.09 27.83
N LYS A 2 52.73 -6.00 27.07
CA LYS A 2 52.15 -6.59 25.83
C LYS A 2 50.83 -7.32 26.01
N LYS A 3 50.62 -8.03 27.14
CA LYS A 3 49.37 -8.74 27.46
C LYS A 3 48.18 -7.80 27.79
N VAL A 4 48.44 -6.64 28.39
CA VAL A 4 47.45 -5.62 28.71
C VAL A 4 46.98 -4.91 27.43
N ILE A 5 47.90 -4.64 26.48
CA ILE A 5 47.58 -4.04 25.20
C ILE A 5 46.75 -4.99 24.34
N LEU A 6 47.00 -6.30 24.37
CA LEU A 6 46.17 -7.29 23.63
C LEU A 6 44.78 -7.41 24.20
N PHE A 7 44.59 -7.28 25.53
CA PHE A 7 43.30 -7.28 26.18
C PHE A 7 42.48 -6.01 25.90
N LEU A 8 43.16 -4.86 25.83
CA LEU A 8 42.52 -3.59 25.40
C LEU A 8 42.08 -3.61 23.93
N MET A 9 42.82 -4.24 23.03
CA MET A 9 42.44 -4.40 21.62
C MET A 9 41.23 -5.34 21.43
N LEU A 10 41.07 -6.36 22.30
CA LEU A 10 39.88 -7.23 22.25
C LEU A 10 38.61 -6.56 22.76
N ILE A 11 38.71 -5.54 23.61
CA ILE A 11 37.55 -4.79 24.13
C ILE A 11 37.08 -3.74 23.11
N LEU A 12 37.96 -3.22 22.26
CA LEU A 12 37.58 -2.27 21.21
C LEU A 12 36.85 -2.91 20.02
N SER A 13 36.93 -4.24 19.85
CA SER A 13 36.29 -4.95 18.73
C SER A 13 34.82 -5.34 18.97
N SER A 14 34.25 -5.02 20.12
CA SER A 14 32.85 -5.35 20.47
C SER A 14 31.92 -4.13 20.62
N LEU A 15 32.27 -2.98 20.08
CA LEU A 15 31.30 -1.92 19.82
C LEU A 15 30.44 -2.31 18.61
N SER A 16 29.61 -3.35 18.81
CA SER A 16 28.49 -3.60 17.89
C SER A 16 27.55 -2.40 18.05
N PHE A 17 27.59 -1.46 17.11
CA PHE A 17 26.54 -0.46 17.00
C PHE A 17 25.26 -1.23 16.68
N ALA A 18 24.38 -1.34 17.68
CA ALA A 18 23.02 -1.81 17.41
C ALA A 18 22.43 -0.88 16.34
N ALA A 19 22.01 -1.45 15.23
CA ALA A 19 21.38 -0.66 14.17
C ALA A 19 20.19 0.12 14.77
N LYS A 20 20.08 1.39 14.42
CA LYS A 20 18.94 2.23 14.82
C LYS A 20 17.69 1.66 14.19
N LYS A 21 16.60 1.49 14.93
CA LYS A 21 15.35 0.98 14.39
C LYS A 21 14.60 2.06 13.65
N LEU A 22 14.02 1.67 12.50
CA LEU A 22 13.09 2.49 11.72
C LEU A 22 11.76 1.74 11.62
N TYR A 23 10.71 2.30 12.18
CA TYR A 23 9.38 1.71 12.16
C TYR A 23 8.66 2.10 10.88
N VAL A 24 8.33 1.12 10.05
CA VAL A 24 7.73 1.35 8.72
C VAL A 24 6.36 0.71 8.65
N GLY A 25 5.36 1.52 8.26
CA GLY A 25 4.00 1.06 8.03
C GLY A 25 3.78 0.68 6.58
N THR A 26 3.04 -0.41 6.38
CA THR A 26 2.55 -0.86 5.08
C THR A 26 1.16 -1.46 5.20
N ASN A 27 0.49 -1.73 4.05
CA ASN A 27 -0.74 -2.49 3.99
C ASN A 27 -0.56 -3.68 3.05
N ALA A 28 -0.24 -4.84 3.60
CA ALA A 28 0.12 -6.06 2.86
C ALA A 28 -1.06 -6.73 2.16
N GLU A 29 -1.80 -5.97 1.34
CA GLU A 29 -2.95 -6.35 0.53
C GLU A 29 -2.74 -6.01 -0.96
N PHE A 30 -1.53 -5.57 -1.36
CA PHE A 30 -1.26 -5.00 -2.67
C PHE A 30 -0.14 -5.76 -3.43
N ALA A 31 -0.42 -7.02 -3.80
CA ALA A 31 0.52 -7.79 -4.64
C ALA A 31 0.66 -7.15 -6.04
N PRO A 32 1.89 -7.12 -6.60
CA PRO A 32 3.14 -7.74 -6.12
C PRO A 32 4.01 -6.81 -5.26
N TYR A 33 3.50 -5.66 -4.83
CA TYR A 33 4.29 -4.63 -4.14
C TYR A 33 4.46 -4.93 -2.65
N GLU A 34 3.36 -5.15 -1.93
CA GLU A 34 3.37 -5.57 -0.53
C GLU A 34 2.20 -6.52 -0.25
N TYR A 35 2.51 -7.75 0.13
CA TYR A 35 1.50 -8.77 0.39
C TYR A 35 1.99 -9.83 1.38
N LEU A 36 1.06 -10.67 1.84
CA LEU A 36 1.39 -11.78 2.73
C LEU A 36 1.56 -13.07 1.93
N GLU A 37 2.76 -13.65 1.99
CA GLU A 37 3.03 -14.99 1.50
C GLU A 37 3.43 -15.90 2.67
N ASN A 38 2.67 -16.95 2.92
CA ASN A 38 2.89 -17.87 4.06
C ASN A 38 3.04 -17.15 5.42
N GLY A 39 2.27 -16.07 5.62
CA GLY A 39 2.28 -15.24 6.84
C GLY A 39 3.46 -14.29 6.98
N LYS A 40 4.31 -14.17 5.96
CA LYS A 40 5.40 -13.18 5.90
C LYS A 40 5.04 -12.07 4.92
N MET A 41 5.39 -10.85 5.27
CA MET A 41 5.31 -9.72 4.34
C MET A 41 6.44 -9.86 3.32
N VAL A 42 6.08 -9.77 2.05
CA VAL A 42 6.96 -9.88 0.89
C VAL A 42 6.52 -8.90 -0.20
N GLY A 43 7.35 -8.69 -1.20
CA GLY A 43 7.05 -7.88 -2.37
C GLY A 43 8.04 -6.75 -2.57
N PHE A 44 7.86 -6.03 -3.67
CA PHE A 44 8.80 -4.99 -4.11
C PHE A 44 9.00 -3.89 -3.05
N ASP A 45 7.92 -3.39 -2.45
CA ASP A 45 7.97 -2.33 -1.44
C ASP A 45 8.72 -2.79 -0.19
N ILE A 46 8.53 -4.07 0.20
CA ILE A 46 9.21 -4.66 1.35
C ILE A 46 10.72 -4.75 1.08
N GLU A 47 11.11 -5.33 -0.06
CA GLU A 47 12.52 -5.47 -0.44
C GLU A 47 13.21 -4.13 -0.64
N LEU A 48 12.53 -3.16 -1.27
CA LEU A 48 13.05 -1.82 -1.47
C LEU A 48 13.33 -1.12 -0.13
N MET A 49 12.36 -1.17 0.79
CA MET A 49 12.53 -0.47 2.07
C MET A 49 13.57 -1.16 2.97
N ASP A 50 13.67 -2.48 2.93
CA ASP A 50 14.71 -3.23 3.64
C ASP A 50 16.11 -2.85 3.09
N ALA A 51 16.27 -2.73 1.76
CA ALA A 51 17.52 -2.30 1.13
C ALA A 51 17.88 -0.84 1.48
N ILE A 52 16.89 0.06 1.52
CA ILE A 52 17.08 1.46 1.99
C ILE A 52 17.54 1.45 3.46
N GLY A 53 16.91 0.65 4.31
CA GLY A 53 17.29 0.51 5.70
C GLY A 53 18.73 0.03 5.87
N GLU A 54 19.14 -0.98 5.14
CA GLU A 54 20.50 -1.52 5.15
C GLU A 54 21.54 -0.44 4.75
N GLU A 55 21.29 0.28 3.65
CA GLU A 55 22.17 1.34 3.17
C GLU A 55 22.30 2.51 4.17
N LEU A 56 21.21 2.85 4.86
CA LEU A 56 21.20 3.93 5.85
C LEU A 56 21.61 3.47 7.26
N GLY A 57 21.87 2.17 7.48
CA GLY A 57 22.26 1.60 8.78
C GLY A 57 21.10 1.47 9.76
N TYR A 58 19.87 1.32 9.28
CA TYR A 58 18.67 1.06 10.07
C TYR A 58 18.25 -0.41 10.01
N GLU A 59 17.72 -0.91 11.13
CA GLU A 59 16.93 -2.14 11.19
C GLU A 59 15.45 -1.77 10.93
N ILE A 60 14.87 -2.25 9.85
CA ILE A 60 13.46 -2.01 9.54
C ILE A 60 12.57 -2.85 10.46
N VAL A 61 11.63 -2.19 11.12
CA VAL A 61 10.59 -2.82 11.95
C VAL A 61 9.24 -2.60 11.29
N TRP A 62 8.74 -3.63 10.64
CA TRP A 62 7.50 -3.57 9.88
C TRP A 62 6.25 -3.55 10.74
N SER A 63 5.25 -2.75 10.32
CA SER A 63 3.92 -2.65 10.90
C SER A 63 2.87 -2.78 9.80
N ASN A 64 2.24 -3.96 9.69
CA ASN A 64 1.12 -4.17 8.78
C ASN A 64 -0.17 -3.66 9.43
N MET A 65 -0.89 -2.77 8.72
CA MET A 65 -2.16 -2.20 9.20
C MET A 65 -3.07 -1.83 8.02
N SER A 66 -4.32 -1.45 8.29
CA SER A 66 -5.23 -0.96 7.27
C SER A 66 -4.69 0.31 6.61
N PHE A 67 -4.95 0.48 5.31
CA PHE A 67 -4.39 1.57 4.49
C PHE A 67 -4.75 2.95 5.04
N ASP A 68 -5.99 3.16 5.46
CA ASP A 68 -6.48 4.41 6.07
C ASP A 68 -5.82 4.73 7.41
N GLY A 69 -5.30 3.71 8.11
CA GLY A 69 -4.57 3.85 9.37
C GLY A 69 -3.13 4.33 9.23
N LEU A 70 -2.51 4.23 8.05
CA LEU A 70 -1.09 4.49 7.82
C LEU A 70 -0.69 5.94 8.11
N LEU A 71 -1.32 6.91 7.45
CA LEU A 71 -0.99 8.33 7.64
C LEU A 71 -1.31 8.84 9.05
N PRO A 72 -2.44 8.47 9.69
CA PRO A 72 -2.65 8.74 11.11
C PRO A 72 -1.57 8.16 12.02
N ALA A 73 -1.14 6.91 11.81
CA ALA A 73 -0.07 6.29 12.60
C ALA A 73 1.27 7.02 12.44
N LEU A 74 1.58 7.46 11.22
CA LEU A 74 2.76 8.28 10.92
C LEU A 74 2.73 9.62 11.65
N GLN A 75 1.60 10.34 11.60
CA GLN A 75 1.40 11.62 12.29
C GLN A 75 1.48 11.48 13.82
N MET A 76 0.95 10.39 14.38
CA MET A 76 1.03 10.08 15.82
C MET A 76 2.39 9.53 16.26
N LYS A 77 3.39 9.46 15.39
CA LYS A 77 4.74 8.95 15.67
C LYS A 77 4.76 7.48 16.12
N LYS A 78 3.78 6.68 15.69
CA LYS A 78 3.77 5.23 15.93
C LYS A 78 4.64 4.48 14.92
N ILE A 79 4.82 5.08 13.74
CA ILE A 79 5.72 4.66 12.69
C ILE A 79 6.51 5.88 12.18
N ASP A 80 7.62 5.66 11.50
CA ASP A 80 8.54 6.70 11.04
C ASP A 80 8.39 6.97 9.55
N ALA A 81 8.00 5.95 8.78
CA ALA A 81 7.77 6.03 7.34
C ALA A 81 6.59 5.15 6.93
N VAL A 82 6.03 5.42 5.74
CA VAL A 82 5.02 4.58 5.09
C VAL A 82 5.49 4.27 3.68
N ILE A 83 5.47 2.99 3.31
CA ILE A 83 5.61 2.51 1.95
C ILE A 83 4.47 1.52 1.68
N ALA A 84 3.59 1.82 0.74
CA ALA A 84 2.33 1.11 0.54
C ALA A 84 1.68 1.44 -0.82
N GLY A 85 2.47 1.44 -1.90
CA GLY A 85 1.95 1.83 -3.22
C GLY A 85 1.28 3.22 -3.25
N MET A 86 1.65 4.11 -2.32
CA MET A 86 0.87 5.31 -2.02
C MET A 86 1.14 6.47 -2.98
N SER A 87 0.12 6.89 -3.72
CA SER A 87 0.16 8.06 -4.60
C SER A 87 0.18 9.37 -3.81
N GLN A 88 0.90 10.38 -4.34
CA GLN A 88 1.05 11.72 -3.76
C GLN A 88 -0.14 12.62 -4.06
N THR A 89 -1.33 12.31 -3.57
CA THR A 89 -2.48 13.19 -3.80
C THR A 89 -2.30 14.56 -3.10
N PRO A 90 -2.89 15.65 -3.64
CA PRO A 90 -2.85 16.98 -2.99
C PRO A 90 -3.36 16.95 -1.55
N GLU A 91 -4.33 16.10 -1.24
CA GLU A 91 -4.87 15.94 0.10
C GLU A 91 -3.83 15.33 1.05
N ARG A 92 -3.18 14.24 0.63
CA ARG A 92 -2.12 13.58 1.42
C ARG A 92 -0.90 14.49 1.61
N GLN A 93 -0.53 15.28 0.59
CA GLN A 93 0.58 16.24 0.67
C GLN A 93 0.33 17.37 1.71
N LYS A 94 -0.91 17.69 2.06
CA LYS A 94 -1.21 18.60 3.17
C LYS A 94 -0.81 18.02 4.52
N ALA A 95 -0.89 16.70 4.68
CA ALA A 95 -0.69 15.99 5.94
C ALA A 95 0.75 15.51 6.17
N VAL A 96 1.45 15.12 5.10
CA VAL A 96 2.77 14.46 5.13
C VAL A 96 3.70 15.04 4.07
N THR A 97 5.00 14.65 4.14
CA THR A 97 5.99 14.87 3.08
C THR A 97 6.18 13.54 2.34
N PHE A 98 6.40 13.61 1.04
CA PHE A 98 6.68 12.45 0.21
C PHE A 98 8.12 12.49 -0.33
N SER A 99 8.71 11.32 -0.52
CA SER A 99 9.92 11.13 -1.33
C SER A 99 9.63 11.47 -2.81
N MET A 100 10.66 11.47 -3.64
CA MET A 100 10.45 11.26 -5.08
C MET A 100 9.70 9.94 -5.28
N PRO A 101 8.89 9.81 -6.35
CA PRO A 101 8.28 8.53 -6.67
C PRO A 101 9.37 7.45 -6.86
N TYR A 102 9.22 6.34 -6.15
CA TYR A 102 10.09 5.16 -6.31
C TYR A 102 9.57 4.22 -7.40
N LEU A 103 8.30 4.36 -7.74
CA LEU A 103 7.62 3.58 -8.76
C LEU A 103 6.77 4.52 -9.62
N LEU A 104 6.92 4.42 -10.93
CA LEU A 104 6.00 5.01 -11.91
C LEU A 104 5.20 3.86 -12.48
N PHE A 105 3.90 3.89 -12.30
CA PHE A 105 3.02 2.86 -12.86
C PHE A 105 3.04 2.91 -14.40
N SER A 106 3.00 1.75 -15.02
CA SER A 106 2.98 1.63 -16.48
C SER A 106 1.62 1.99 -17.09
N SER A 107 0.57 1.87 -16.30
CA SER A 107 -0.77 2.41 -16.54
C SER A 107 -1.29 3.02 -15.26
N ASP A 108 -2.03 4.10 -15.38
CA ASP A 108 -2.70 4.77 -14.26
C ASP A 108 -4.17 4.28 -14.20
N GLU A 109 -4.39 2.98 -14.42
CA GLU A 109 -5.72 2.40 -14.55
C GLU A 109 -6.15 1.69 -13.26
N HIS A 110 -7.43 1.81 -12.95
CA HIS A 110 -8.11 1.01 -11.94
C HIS A 110 -9.21 0.20 -12.62
N TYR A 111 -9.26 -1.09 -12.35
CA TYR A 111 -10.25 -1.99 -12.94
C TYR A 111 -11.60 -1.83 -12.26
N VAL A 112 -12.63 -1.75 -13.08
CA VAL A 112 -14.02 -1.90 -12.66
C VAL A 112 -14.41 -3.36 -12.84
N ILE A 113 -14.56 -4.06 -11.72
CA ILE A 113 -14.85 -5.49 -11.67
C ILE A 113 -16.28 -5.69 -11.19
N VAL A 114 -17.02 -6.57 -11.86
CA VAL A 114 -18.39 -6.96 -11.52
C VAL A 114 -18.51 -8.47 -11.42
N ASN A 115 -19.63 -8.95 -10.87
CA ASN A 115 -19.97 -10.37 -10.91
C ASN A 115 -20.05 -10.84 -12.38
N GLU A 116 -19.57 -12.05 -12.68
CA GLU A 116 -19.54 -12.61 -14.03
C GLU A 116 -20.91 -12.65 -14.70
N GLU A 117 -21.97 -12.89 -13.91
CA GLU A 117 -23.37 -12.93 -14.38
C GLU A 117 -24.01 -11.53 -14.50
N SER A 118 -23.30 -10.47 -14.09
CA SER A 118 -23.80 -9.09 -14.17
C SER A 118 -24.07 -8.68 -15.62
N SER A 119 -25.15 -7.92 -15.82
CA SER A 119 -25.49 -7.30 -17.12
C SER A 119 -24.73 -5.99 -17.39
N TYR A 120 -24.02 -5.44 -16.38
CA TYR A 120 -23.22 -4.23 -16.56
C TYR A 120 -22.07 -4.48 -17.53
N VAL A 121 -21.85 -3.53 -18.45
CA VAL A 121 -20.82 -3.61 -19.50
C VAL A 121 -19.90 -2.38 -19.53
N LYS A 122 -20.26 -1.32 -18.78
CA LYS A 122 -19.49 -0.08 -18.67
C LYS A 122 -19.72 0.61 -17.33
N LYS A 123 -18.75 1.43 -16.92
CA LYS A 123 -18.74 2.10 -15.59
C LYS A 123 -19.87 3.11 -15.39
N GLU A 124 -20.37 3.76 -16.45
CA GLU A 124 -21.47 4.73 -16.35
C GLU A 124 -22.79 4.10 -15.86
N GLU A 125 -22.93 2.80 -16.00
CA GLU A 125 -24.11 2.06 -15.51
C GLU A 125 -24.12 1.88 -13.98
N LEU A 126 -23.01 2.24 -13.32
CA LEU A 126 -22.85 2.10 -11.87
C LEU A 126 -23.35 3.31 -11.07
N ASN A 127 -23.99 4.29 -11.72
CA ASN A 127 -24.65 5.39 -11.02
C ASN A 127 -25.73 4.83 -10.05
N GLY A 128 -25.67 5.24 -8.77
CA GLY A 128 -26.54 4.76 -7.71
C GLY A 128 -26.32 3.31 -7.26
N LYS A 129 -25.26 2.64 -7.74
CA LYS A 129 -24.91 1.26 -7.41
C LYS A 129 -23.92 1.18 -6.27
N LYS A 130 -23.92 0.06 -5.55
CA LYS A 130 -22.97 -0.21 -4.47
C LYS A 130 -21.62 -0.62 -5.05
N ILE A 131 -20.60 0.19 -4.81
CA ILE A 131 -19.25 -0.05 -5.32
C ILE A 131 -18.31 -0.32 -4.15
N GLY A 132 -17.75 -1.54 -4.07
CA GLY A 132 -16.74 -1.92 -3.07
C GLY A 132 -15.42 -1.24 -3.38
N VAL A 133 -14.83 -0.61 -2.37
CA VAL A 133 -13.54 0.07 -2.45
C VAL A 133 -12.77 -0.12 -1.15
N GLN A 134 -11.44 -0.07 -1.20
CA GLN A 134 -10.66 -0.09 0.03
C GLN A 134 -10.72 1.30 0.69
N ILE A 135 -10.94 1.32 2.00
CA ILE A 135 -11.08 2.55 2.78
C ILE A 135 -9.79 3.41 2.72
N GLY A 136 -9.96 4.72 2.52
CA GLY A 136 -8.86 5.69 2.47
C GLY A 136 -8.06 5.69 1.17
N THR A 137 -8.46 4.89 0.17
CA THR A 137 -7.84 4.86 -1.15
C THR A 137 -8.53 5.83 -2.10
N MET A 138 -7.90 6.08 -3.25
CA MET A 138 -8.48 6.94 -4.31
C MET A 138 -9.70 6.29 -4.99
N GLN A 139 -9.79 4.98 -4.95
CA GLN A 139 -10.94 4.25 -5.49
C GLN A 139 -12.25 4.66 -4.82
N GLU A 140 -12.20 5.13 -3.57
CA GLU A 140 -13.37 5.70 -2.89
C GLU A 140 -13.89 6.96 -3.59
N GLU A 141 -12.99 7.84 -4.05
CA GLU A 141 -13.35 9.04 -4.80
C GLU A 141 -13.85 8.68 -6.20
N PHE A 142 -13.19 7.76 -6.88
CA PHE A 142 -13.64 7.27 -8.19
C PHE A 142 -15.07 6.70 -8.13
N ALA A 143 -15.39 5.95 -7.09
CA ALA A 143 -16.74 5.44 -6.92
C ALA A 143 -17.79 6.57 -6.75
N LYS A 144 -17.43 7.64 -6.03
CA LYS A 144 -18.28 8.84 -5.86
C LYS A 144 -18.43 9.60 -7.18
N ASP A 145 -17.35 9.76 -7.93
CA ASP A 145 -17.33 10.48 -9.22
C ASP A 145 -18.19 9.78 -10.29
N LEU A 146 -18.29 8.45 -10.22
CA LEU A 146 -19.22 7.67 -11.03
C LEU A 146 -20.69 7.79 -10.56
N GLY A 147 -20.95 8.55 -9.49
CA GLY A 147 -22.28 8.65 -8.88
C GLY A 147 -22.68 7.37 -8.11
N GLY A 148 -21.73 6.48 -7.84
CA GLY A 148 -21.95 5.25 -7.09
C GLY A 148 -22.06 5.48 -5.58
N LEU A 149 -22.36 4.41 -4.85
CA LEU A 149 -22.45 4.37 -3.40
C LEU A 149 -21.29 3.54 -2.85
N PRO A 150 -20.15 4.16 -2.42
CA PRO A 150 -19.01 3.44 -1.92
C PRO A 150 -19.35 2.55 -0.74
N GLN A 151 -18.93 1.28 -0.81
CA GLN A 151 -18.95 0.34 0.31
C GLN A 151 -17.49 0.12 0.73
N LEU A 152 -17.17 0.49 1.97
CA LEU A 152 -15.80 0.56 2.47
C LEU A 152 -15.35 -0.78 3.04
N TYR A 153 -14.23 -1.29 2.56
CA TYR A 153 -13.62 -2.54 3.01
C TYR A 153 -12.18 -2.32 3.49
N ASN A 154 -11.76 -3.10 4.47
CA ASN A 154 -10.35 -3.11 4.89
C ASN A 154 -9.46 -3.92 3.95
N SER A 155 -10.05 -4.87 3.19
CA SER A 155 -9.32 -5.73 2.25
C SER A 155 -10.07 -5.91 0.93
N TRP A 156 -9.33 -6.07 -0.15
CA TRP A 156 -9.88 -6.38 -1.47
C TRP A 156 -10.57 -7.74 -1.51
N THR A 157 -10.01 -8.74 -0.81
CA THR A 157 -10.63 -10.07 -0.69
C THR A 157 -12.05 -9.97 -0.14
N GLY A 158 -12.27 -9.17 0.91
CA GLY A 158 -13.60 -8.97 1.50
C GLY A 158 -14.58 -8.34 0.50
N ALA A 159 -14.16 -7.30 -0.22
CA ALA A 159 -14.97 -6.64 -1.24
C ALA A 159 -15.35 -7.61 -2.37
N LEU A 160 -14.38 -8.36 -2.88
CA LEU A 160 -14.61 -9.31 -3.99
C LEU A 160 -15.46 -10.50 -3.57
N MET A 161 -15.38 -10.97 -2.32
CA MET A 161 -16.28 -11.99 -1.80
C MET A 161 -17.73 -11.49 -1.72
N ASP A 162 -17.94 -10.25 -1.30
CA ASP A 162 -19.28 -9.66 -1.27
C ASP A 162 -19.81 -9.38 -2.69
N LEU A 163 -18.93 -9.07 -3.64
CA LEU A 163 -19.27 -8.97 -5.06
C LEU A 163 -19.75 -10.33 -5.62
N GLN A 164 -19.03 -11.42 -5.35
CA GLN A 164 -19.44 -12.77 -5.77
C GLN A 164 -20.81 -13.17 -5.21
N GLN A 165 -21.13 -12.69 -4.00
CA GLN A 165 -22.42 -12.95 -3.35
C GLN A 165 -23.53 -11.96 -3.76
N ASN A 166 -23.26 -11.07 -4.73
CA ASN A 166 -24.19 -10.02 -5.18
C ASN A 166 -24.70 -9.07 -4.06
N LYS A 167 -23.89 -8.86 -3.01
CA LYS A 167 -24.17 -7.88 -1.95
C LYS A 167 -23.81 -6.47 -2.37
N ILE A 168 -22.86 -6.35 -3.28
CA ILE A 168 -22.43 -5.12 -3.98
C ILE A 168 -22.45 -5.35 -5.48
N ASP A 169 -22.51 -4.27 -6.25
CA ASP A 169 -22.68 -4.31 -7.70
C ASP A 169 -21.36 -4.35 -8.46
N ALA A 170 -20.33 -3.69 -7.92
CA ALA A 170 -19.01 -3.61 -8.52
C ALA A 170 -17.90 -3.46 -7.46
N VAL A 171 -16.65 -3.63 -7.87
CA VAL A 171 -15.43 -3.26 -7.11
C VAL A 171 -14.54 -2.42 -8.02
N ILE A 172 -13.96 -1.32 -7.49
CA ILE A 172 -12.89 -0.58 -8.16
C ILE A 172 -11.59 -0.89 -7.43
N ILE A 173 -10.61 -1.42 -8.16
CA ILE A 173 -9.33 -1.90 -7.63
C ILE A 173 -8.20 -1.53 -8.59
N ALA A 174 -6.99 -1.29 -8.09
CA ALA A 174 -5.82 -1.05 -8.95
C ALA A 174 -5.62 -2.21 -9.95
N ASP A 175 -5.20 -1.89 -11.17
CA ASP A 175 -5.06 -2.82 -12.28
C ASP A 175 -4.24 -4.08 -11.93
N VAL A 176 -3.05 -3.87 -11.32
CA VAL A 176 -2.15 -4.97 -10.95
C VAL A 176 -2.78 -5.96 -9.97
N SER A 177 -3.47 -5.48 -8.92
CA SER A 177 -4.19 -6.35 -7.98
C SER A 177 -5.44 -6.95 -8.63
N GLY A 178 -6.17 -6.16 -9.41
CA GLY A 178 -7.34 -6.61 -10.16
C GLY A 178 -7.01 -7.74 -11.12
N GLU A 179 -5.87 -7.65 -11.82
CA GLU A 179 -5.40 -8.69 -12.73
C GLU A 179 -5.10 -9.99 -11.99
N GLU A 180 -4.47 -9.93 -10.82
CA GLU A 180 -4.19 -11.12 -10.01
C GLU A 180 -5.47 -11.79 -9.50
N TYR A 181 -6.45 -11.00 -9.03
CA TYR A 181 -7.74 -11.54 -8.62
C TYR A 181 -8.53 -12.14 -9.79
N LEU A 182 -8.50 -11.53 -10.98
CA LEU A 182 -9.15 -12.08 -12.18
C LEU A 182 -8.53 -13.43 -12.62
N LYS A 183 -7.25 -13.67 -12.36
CA LYS A 183 -6.60 -14.96 -12.62
C LYS A 183 -6.97 -16.03 -11.60
N THR A 184 -7.13 -15.66 -10.34
CA THR A 184 -7.23 -16.61 -9.21
C THR A 184 -8.66 -16.80 -8.71
N MET A 185 -9.54 -15.80 -8.86
CA MET A 185 -10.91 -15.81 -8.37
C MET A 185 -11.89 -16.00 -9.54
N LYS A 186 -12.76 -16.99 -9.45
CA LYS A 186 -13.83 -17.24 -10.43
C LYS A 186 -15.07 -16.41 -10.12
N GLY A 187 -15.97 -16.24 -11.10
CA GLY A 187 -17.26 -15.58 -10.92
C GLY A 187 -17.20 -14.06 -10.91
N ILE A 188 -16.08 -13.48 -11.34
CA ILE A 188 -15.90 -12.04 -11.52
C ILE A 188 -15.34 -11.74 -12.91
N LYS A 189 -15.63 -10.56 -13.44
CA LYS A 189 -15.10 -10.07 -14.72
C LYS A 189 -14.81 -8.57 -14.66
N LYS A 190 -13.79 -8.13 -15.38
CA LYS A 190 -13.53 -6.72 -15.69
C LYS A 190 -14.49 -6.25 -16.77
N ILE A 191 -15.06 -5.06 -16.60
CA ILE A 191 -15.94 -4.43 -17.61
C ILE A 191 -15.38 -3.12 -18.14
N ASP A 192 -14.58 -2.39 -17.34
CA ASP A 192 -14.10 -1.06 -17.68
C ASP A 192 -12.87 -0.70 -16.86
N VAL A 193 -12.35 0.51 -17.07
CA VAL A 193 -11.27 1.12 -16.27
C VAL A 193 -11.64 2.54 -15.84
N VAL A 194 -11.05 2.97 -14.72
CA VAL A 194 -10.98 4.37 -14.30
C VAL A 194 -9.52 4.78 -14.32
N GLU A 195 -9.21 5.93 -14.93
CA GLU A 195 -7.86 6.45 -15.03
C GLU A 195 -7.51 7.32 -13.81
N GLU A 196 -6.28 7.15 -13.32
CA GLU A 196 -5.68 7.98 -12.28
C GLU A 196 -4.73 9.01 -12.92
N ASN A 197 -4.65 10.23 -12.37
CA ASN A 197 -3.77 11.28 -12.88
C ASN A 197 -2.58 11.57 -11.96
N PHE A 198 -2.15 10.63 -11.12
CA PHE A 198 -1.05 10.83 -10.18
C PHE A 198 0.18 9.99 -10.55
N PRO A 199 1.40 10.56 -10.40
CA PRO A 199 2.62 10.00 -10.99
C PRO A 199 3.24 8.85 -10.18
N GLY A 200 2.45 7.84 -9.77
CA GLY A 200 2.98 6.63 -9.13
C GLY A 200 3.14 6.72 -7.61
N ALA A 201 3.89 5.77 -7.04
CA ALA A 201 4.00 5.56 -5.60
C ALA A 201 5.24 6.21 -4.98
N SER A 202 5.09 6.69 -3.73
CA SER A 202 6.14 7.37 -2.98
C SER A 202 6.12 7.00 -1.50
N ILE A 203 7.28 7.10 -0.85
CA ILE A 203 7.41 6.91 0.59
C ILE A 203 6.89 8.16 1.29
N ALA A 204 5.98 7.99 2.27
CA ALA A 204 5.48 9.09 3.06
C ALA A 204 6.25 9.21 4.38
N LEU A 205 6.61 10.45 4.74
CA LEU A 205 7.33 10.84 5.95
C LEU A 205 6.56 11.92 6.69
N ARG A 206 6.80 12.08 7.99
CA ARG A 206 6.23 13.20 8.75
C ARG A 206 6.70 14.55 8.19
N LYS A 207 5.82 15.54 8.22
CA LYS A 207 6.22 16.92 7.89
C LYS A 207 7.30 17.43 8.85
N GLY A 208 8.35 18.04 8.26
CA GLY A 208 9.47 18.58 9.01
C GLY A 208 10.51 17.54 9.45
N GLU A 209 10.36 16.29 9.08
CA GLU A 209 11.41 15.28 9.21
C GLU A 209 12.45 15.54 8.11
N THR A 210 13.68 15.88 8.49
CA THR A 210 14.76 16.26 7.56
C THR A 210 15.96 15.32 7.66
N GLU A 211 15.90 14.32 8.53
CA GLU A 211 16.98 13.36 8.77
C GLU A 211 16.75 11.98 8.12
N LEU A 212 15.57 11.77 7.52
CA LEU A 212 15.18 10.57 6.78
C LEU A 212 15.07 10.84 5.28
#